data_31a3468eda32290d74ef00160829d368
#
_entry.id   31a3468eda32290d74ef00160829d368
#
_cell.length_a   1.000
_cell.length_b   1.000
_cell.length_c   1.000
_cell.angle_alpha   90.00
_cell.angle_beta   90.00
_cell.angle_gamma   90.00
#
_symmetry.space_group_name_H-M   'P 1'
#
loop_
_entity.id
_entity.type
_entity.pdbx_description
1 polymer ?
#
loop_
_entity_poly.entity_id
_entity_poly.type
_entity_poly.pdbx_seq_one_letter_code
_entity_poly.pdbx_strand_id
1 'polypeptide(L)'
;MSFKDLPDGARPRERLIALGAGALADAELLALLLRTGLRGKNVLQLSQELLDRFDGLSGLLHAGLDDLKQVKGLGGTAKRAELAAVLELARRAMAERLKERAVFDSPGAVKQYLQLHLAARPHEVFAALFLDAQHRLIAMEELFRGTLTQTSVYPREVVTRALHHHAAAVVLAHNHPSGSVEASRADQSLTQTLKAALALIDVRVLDHVIVARGGALSMAEGGML
;
A
#
# COMPACT_ATOMS: atom_id res chain seq x y z
N MET A 1 -0.63 -33.27 9.76
CA MET A 1 -2.03 -33.17 10.19
C MET A 1 -2.79 -32.41 9.11
N SER A 2 -3.84 -32.99 8.53
CA SER A 2 -4.72 -32.32 7.57
C SER A 2 -5.84 -31.59 8.34
N PHE A 3 -6.47 -30.57 7.78
CA PHE A 3 -7.69 -29.97 8.38
C PHE A 3 -8.81 -30.99 8.57
N LYS A 4 -8.80 -32.07 7.78
CA LYS A 4 -9.75 -33.17 7.92
C LYS A 4 -9.57 -33.99 9.20
N ASP A 5 -8.39 -33.93 9.84
CA ASP A 5 -8.08 -34.66 11.06
C ASP A 5 -8.55 -33.90 12.33
N LEU A 6 -9.01 -32.65 12.17
CA LEU A 6 -9.57 -31.81 13.26
C LEU A 6 -11.06 -32.12 13.45
N PRO A 7 -11.58 -32.03 14.69
CA PRO A 7 -13.02 -32.04 14.95
C PRO A 7 -13.73 -30.96 14.11
N ASP A 8 -14.99 -31.20 13.71
CA ASP A 8 -15.71 -30.30 12.80
C ASP A 8 -15.74 -28.84 13.31
N GLY A 9 -15.99 -28.63 14.59
CA GLY A 9 -15.98 -27.28 15.17
C GLY A 9 -14.61 -26.60 15.29
N ALA A 10 -13.51 -27.30 15.02
CA ALA A 10 -12.15 -26.75 15.07
C ALA A 10 -11.58 -26.49 13.65
N ARG A 11 -12.30 -26.86 12.59
CA ARG A 11 -11.85 -26.63 11.21
C ARG A 11 -12.02 -25.17 10.81
N PRO A 12 -11.01 -24.52 10.20
CA PRO A 12 -11.08 -23.11 9.84
C PRO A 12 -12.29 -22.73 8.99
N ARG A 13 -12.73 -23.60 8.07
CA ARG A 13 -13.88 -23.33 7.21
C ARG A 13 -15.19 -23.28 8.00
N GLU A 14 -15.42 -24.25 8.86
CA GLU A 14 -16.59 -24.33 9.73
C GLU A 14 -16.60 -23.20 10.73
N ARG A 15 -15.44 -22.85 11.32
CA ARG A 15 -15.29 -21.68 12.21
C ARG A 15 -15.58 -20.37 11.48
N LEU A 16 -15.10 -20.21 10.24
CA LEU A 16 -15.38 -19.02 9.44
C LEU A 16 -16.90 -18.82 9.26
N ILE A 17 -17.61 -19.91 8.91
CA ILE A 17 -19.06 -19.85 8.65
C ILE A 17 -19.85 -19.63 9.95
N ALA A 18 -19.46 -20.28 11.03
CA ALA A 18 -20.19 -20.22 12.32
C ALA A 18 -19.90 -18.93 13.11
N LEU A 19 -18.67 -18.43 13.09
CA LEU A 19 -18.20 -17.37 13.98
C LEU A 19 -17.73 -16.10 13.23
N GLY A 20 -17.68 -16.12 11.90
CA GLY A 20 -17.17 -15.03 11.07
C GLY A 20 -15.64 -15.01 10.95
N ALA A 21 -15.14 -14.17 10.03
CA ALA A 21 -13.72 -14.09 9.70
C ALA A 21 -12.84 -13.60 10.87
N GLY A 22 -13.36 -12.74 11.73
CA GLY A 22 -12.63 -12.21 12.88
C GLY A 22 -12.26 -13.26 13.96
N ALA A 23 -12.84 -14.46 13.89
CA ALA A 23 -12.51 -15.56 14.80
C ALA A 23 -11.31 -16.40 14.31
N LEU A 24 -10.75 -16.11 13.14
CA LEU A 24 -9.63 -16.83 12.55
C LEU A 24 -8.35 -16.02 12.62
N ALA A 25 -7.22 -16.70 12.82
CA ALA A 25 -5.90 -16.12 12.65
C ALA A 25 -5.57 -15.91 11.16
N ASP A 26 -4.66 -14.98 10.86
CA ASP A 26 -4.25 -14.65 9.49
C ASP A 26 -3.77 -15.88 8.70
N ALA A 27 -3.00 -16.77 9.37
CA ALA A 27 -2.55 -18.03 8.76
C ALA A 27 -3.71 -18.97 8.41
N GLU A 28 -4.80 -18.98 9.20
CA GLU A 28 -5.99 -19.79 8.93
C GLU A 28 -6.77 -19.23 7.73
N LEU A 29 -6.90 -17.91 7.62
CA LEU A 29 -7.52 -17.23 6.48
C LEU A 29 -6.74 -17.52 5.18
N LEU A 30 -5.42 -17.37 5.21
CA LEU A 30 -4.55 -17.72 4.07
C LEU A 30 -4.64 -19.21 3.72
N ALA A 31 -4.73 -20.08 4.71
CA ALA A 31 -4.86 -21.54 4.47
C ALA A 31 -6.18 -21.90 3.76
N LEU A 32 -7.26 -21.16 4.00
CA LEU A 32 -8.53 -21.29 3.28
C LEU A 32 -8.39 -20.91 1.79
N LEU A 33 -7.63 -19.87 1.49
CA LEU A 33 -7.33 -19.44 0.12
C LEU A 33 -6.43 -20.45 -0.60
N LEU A 34 -5.34 -20.88 0.04
CA LEU A 34 -4.36 -21.80 -0.55
C LEU A 34 -4.87 -23.23 -0.70
N ARG A 35 -5.90 -23.64 0.06
CA ARG A 35 -6.62 -24.92 0.06
C ARG A 35 -5.77 -26.15 0.38
N THR A 36 -4.57 -26.24 -0.16
CA THR A 36 -3.69 -27.39 -0.03
C THR A 36 -2.26 -26.97 0.31
N GLY A 37 -1.61 -27.75 1.16
CA GLY A 37 -0.19 -27.61 1.47
C GLY A 37 0.72 -28.18 0.36
N LEU A 38 1.90 -28.62 0.78
CA LEU A 38 2.91 -29.27 -0.03
C LEU A 38 3.22 -30.66 0.52
N ARG A 39 3.98 -31.46 -0.25
CA ARG A 39 4.51 -32.72 0.26
C ARG A 39 5.39 -32.45 1.49
N GLY A 40 5.00 -33.04 2.62
CA GLY A 40 5.69 -32.90 3.91
C GLY A 40 5.34 -31.61 4.69
N LYS A 41 4.42 -30.76 4.19
CA LYS A 41 4.01 -29.53 4.84
C LYS A 41 2.51 -29.29 4.65
N ASN A 42 1.77 -29.13 5.75
CA ASN A 42 0.35 -28.84 5.66
C ASN A 42 0.11 -27.38 5.23
N VAL A 43 -1.14 -27.04 4.88
CA VAL A 43 -1.49 -25.73 4.36
C VAL A 43 -1.34 -24.62 5.41
N LEU A 44 -1.58 -24.90 6.68
CA LEU A 44 -1.42 -23.91 7.75
C LEU A 44 0.05 -23.55 7.96
N GLN A 45 0.94 -24.52 7.93
CA GLN A 45 2.39 -24.30 7.98
C GLN A 45 2.87 -23.48 6.77
N LEU A 46 2.35 -23.77 5.58
CA LEU A 46 2.67 -22.99 4.38
C LEU A 46 2.18 -21.54 4.50
N SER A 47 1.00 -21.33 5.07
CA SER A 47 0.43 -20.00 5.31
C SER A 47 1.24 -19.21 6.33
N GLN A 48 1.67 -19.86 7.42
CA GLN A 48 2.52 -19.20 8.43
C GLN A 48 3.87 -18.81 7.84
N GLU A 49 4.52 -19.65 7.06
CA GLU A 49 5.77 -19.33 6.39
C GLU A 49 5.66 -18.18 5.38
N LEU A 50 4.50 -18.05 4.74
CA LEU A 50 4.22 -16.88 3.89
C LEU A 50 4.19 -15.60 4.74
N LEU A 51 3.46 -15.62 5.83
CA LEU A 51 3.40 -14.46 6.74
C LEU A 51 4.77 -14.11 7.30
N ASP A 52 5.52 -15.11 7.76
CA ASP A 52 6.88 -14.91 8.32
C ASP A 52 7.84 -14.33 7.27
N ARG A 53 7.77 -14.85 6.02
CA ARG A 53 8.63 -14.39 4.91
C ARG A 53 8.37 -12.94 4.50
N PHE A 54 7.12 -12.51 4.54
CA PHE A 54 6.69 -11.18 4.11
C PHE A 54 6.45 -10.21 5.27
N ASP A 55 6.85 -10.56 6.48
CA ASP A 55 6.65 -9.74 7.68
C ASP A 55 5.17 -9.39 7.92
N GLY A 56 4.32 -10.43 7.88
CA GLY A 56 2.89 -10.34 8.13
C GLY A 56 2.03 -10.03 6.90
N LEU A 57 0.74 -9.77 7.14
CA LEU A 57 -0.23 -9.46 6.08
C LEU A 57 0.12 -8.18 5.32
N SER A 58 0.63 -7.16 6.01
CA SER A 58 1.00 -5.90 5.38
C SER A 58 2.10 -6.11 4.33
N GLY A 59 3.18 -6.81 4.67
CA GLY A 59 4.23 -7.13 3.71
C GLY A 59 3.75 -8.06 2.59
N LEU A 60 2.87 -9.02 2.89
CA LEU A 60 2.28 -9.88 1.87
C LEU A 60 1.40 -9.09 0.88
N LEU A 61 0.66 -8.08 1.34
CA LEU A 61 -0.10 -7.17 0.47
C LEU A 61 0.80 -6.43 -0.52
N HIS A 62 2.07 -6.17 -0.18
CA HIS A 62 3.05 -5.52 -1.07
C HIS A 62 3.79 -6.49 -1.99
N ALA A 63 3.65 -7.81 -1.81
CA ALA A 63 4.35 -8.81 -2.59
C ALA A 63 3.95 -8.78 -4.07
N GLY A 64 4.95 -8.75 -4.95
CA GLY A 64 4.78 -8.86 -6.39
C GLY A 64 4.67 -10.32 -6.84
N LEU A 65 4.29 -10.53 -8.11
CA LEU A 65 4.19 -11.88 -8.71
C LEU A 65 5.54 -12.63 -8.68
N ASP A 66 6.65 -11.93 -8.83
CA ASP A 66 7.99 -12.52 -8.81
C ASP A 66 8.42 -12.90 -7.40
N ASP A 67 8.06 -12.11 -6.40
CA ASP A 67 8.30 -12.45 -4.99
C ASP A 67 7.52 -13.72 -4.58
N LEU A 68 6.25 -13.79 -4.97
CA LEU A 68 5.40 -14.96 -4.74
C LEU A 68 5.93 -16.22 -5.46
N LYS A 69 6.50 -16.06 -6.67
CA LYS A 69 7.08 -17.17 -7.45
C LYS A 69 8.24 -17.85 -6.72
N GLN A 70 9.00 -17.12 -5.94
CA GLN A 70 10.14 -17.63 -5.19
C GLN A 70 9.74 -18.44 -3.95
N VAL A 71 8.46 -18.39 -3.56
CA VAL A 71 7.96 -19.17 -2.41
C VAL A 71 7.74 -20.62 -2.83
N LYS A 72 8.38 -21.55 -2.13
CA LYS A 72 8.17 -22.98 -2.37
C LYS A 72 6.69 -23.32 -2.19
N GLY A 73 6.06 -23.81 -3.26
CA GLY A 73 4.62 -24.14 -3.28
C GLY A 73 3.73 -23.11 -3.97
N LEU A 74 4.23 -21.94 -4.26
CA LEU A 74 3.59 -20.94 -5.13
C LEU A 74 4.24 -20.85 -6.52
N GLY A 75 5.20 -21.73 -6.83
CA GLY A 75 5.82 -21.81 -8.15
C GLY A 75 4.86 -22.18 -9.29
N GLY A 76 3.79 -22.90 -9.00
CA GLY A 76 2.67 -23.15 -9.92
C GLY A 76 1.83 -21.88 -10.16
N THR A 77 1.20 -21.81 -11.35
CA THR A 77 0.44 -20.62 -11.76
C THR A 77 -0.84 -20.41 -10.97
N ALA A 78 -1.58 -21.48 -10.64
CA ALA A 78 -2.93 -21.37 -10.07
C ALA A 78 -2.96 -20.71 -8.68
N LYS A 79 -2.24 -21.23 -7.69
CA LYS A 79 -2.22 -20.66 -6.33
C LYS A 79 -1.64 -19.25 -6.30
N ARG A 80 -0.60 -18.99 -7.10
CA ARG A 80 0.00 -17.67 -7.21
C ARG A 80 -0.96 -16.66 -7.82
N ALA A 81 -1.67 -17.02 -8.88
CA ALA A 81 -2.66 -16.15 -9.52
C ALA A 81 -3.84 -15.87 -8.58
N GLU A 82 -4.34 -16.88 -7.87
CA GLU A 82 -5.42 -16.75 -6.90
C GLU A 82 -5.01 -15.79 -5.76
N LEU A 83 -3.84 -15.97 -5.17
CA LEU A 83 -3.33 -15.09 -4.13
C LEU A 83 -3.12 -13.66 -4.64
N ALA A 84 -2.47 -13.49 -5.79
CA ALA A 84 -2.25 -12.18 -6.39
C ALA A 84 -3.56 -11.45 -6.72
N ALA A 85 -4.59 -12.16 -7.19
CA ALA A 85 -5.89 -11.58 -7.45
C ALA A 85 -6.58 -11.09 -6.16
N VAL A 86 -6.51 -11.85 -5.08
CA VAL A 86 -7.07 -11.45 -3.78
C VAL A 86 -6.35 -10.22 -3.23
N LEU A 87 -5.01 -10.19 -3.30
CA LEU A 87 -4.21 -9.04 -2.87
C LEU A 87 -4.55 -7.78 -3.69
N GLU A 88 -4.74 -7.92 -5.00
CA GLU A 88 -5.14 -6.81 -5.88
C GLU A 88 -6.55 -6.32 -5.57
N LEU A 89 -7.52 -7.21 -5.32
CA LEU A 89 -8.86 -6.82 -4.90
C LEU A 89 -8.87 -6.07 -3.57
N ALA A 90 -8.05 -6.49 -2.61
CA ALA A 90 -7.89 -5.78 -1.34
C ALA A 90 -7.34 -4.36 -1.55
N ARG A 91 -6.31 -4.19 -2.40
CA ARG A 91 -5.78 -2.87 -2.77
C ARG A 91 -6.82 -1.98 -3.43
N ARG A 92 -7.60 -2.52 -4.38
CA ARG A 92 -8.70 -1.77 -5.05
C ARG A 92 -9.79 -1.35 -4.07
N ALA A 93 -10.21 -2.24 -3.18
CA ALA A 93 -11.22 -1.92 -2.17
C ALA A 93 -10.77 -0.81 -1.22
N MET A 94 -9.48 -0.77 -0.85
CA MET A 94 -8.92 0.33 -0.07
C MET A 94 -8.90 1.64 -0.86
N ALA A 95 -8.58 1.60 -2.16
CA ALA A 95 -8.61 2.76 -3.04
C ALA A 95 -10.04 3.32 -3.21
N GLU A 96 -11.05 2.46 -3.34
CA GLU A 96 -12.45 2.89 -3.40
C GLU A 96 -12.89 3.58 -2.11
N ARG A 97 -12.56 3.03 -0.95
CA ARG A 97 -12.85 3.66 0.34
C ARG A 97 -12.22 5.04 0.49
N LEU A 98 -11.02 5.24 -0.06
CA LEU A 98 -10.36 6.53 -0.04
C LEU A 98 -11.07 7.54 -0.96
N LYS A 99 -11.57 7.10 -2.12
CA LYS A 99 -12.36 7.94 -3.03
C LYS A 99 -13.70 8.38 -2.41
N GLU A 100 -14.31 7.53 -1.61
CA GLU A 100 -15.60 7.82 -0.95
C GLU A 100 -15.46 8.70 0.30
N ARG A 101 -14.28 8.73 0.93
CA ARG A 101 -14.03 9.49 2.15
C ARG A 101 -13.24 10.75 1.87
N ALA A 102 -13.54 11.81 2.61
CA ALA A 102 -12.68 12.98 2.65
C ALA A 102 -11.30 12.56 3.19
N VAL A 103 -10.26 12.80 2.41
CA VAL A 103 -8.87 12.44 2.76
C VAL A 103 -8.44 13.13 4.07
N PHE A 104 -9.02 14.30 4.37
CA PHE A 104 -8.73 15.08 5.56
C PHE A 104 -9.21 14.44 6.85
N ASP A 105 -10.25 13.62 6.79
CA ASP A 105 -10.84 13.01 7.99
C ASP A 105 -10.05 11.79 8.48
N SER A 106 -9.07 11.33 7.70
CA SER A 106 -8.27 10.15 8.05
C SER A 106 -6.85 10.18 7.46
N PRO A 107 -5.91 10.96 8.04
CA PRO A 107 -4.50 10.95 7.61
C PRO A 107 -3.89 9.53 7.63
N GLY A 108 -4.32 8.69 8.57
CA GLY A 108 -3.92 7.28 8.65
C GLY A 108 -4.30 6.47 7.41
N ALA A 109 -5.50 6.68 6.85
CA ALA A 109 -5.96 5.98 5.64
C ALA A 109 -5.14 6.40 4.41
N VAL A 110 -4.78 7.69 4.32
CA VAL A 110 -3.90 8.20 3.25
C VAL A 110 -2.51 7.55 3.35
N LYS A 111 -1.92 7.52 4.54
CA LYS A 111 -0.63 6.86 4.77
C LYS A 111 -0.67 5.38 4.38
N GLN A 112 -1.69 4.65 4.80
CA GLN A 112 -1.88 3.23 4.44
C GLN A 112 -2.04 3.03 2.93
N TYR A 113 -2.86 3.86 2.29
CA TYR A 113 -3.06 3.80 0.84
C TYR A 113 -1.73 4.03 0.09
N LEU A 114 -0.97 5.07 0.48
CA LEU A 114 0.32 5.38 -0.14
C LEU A 114 1.35 4.27 0.13
N GLN A 115 1.37 3.67 1.32
CA GLN A 115 2.21 2.52 1.61
C GLN A 115 1.91 1.34 0.68
N LEU A 116 0.63 1.01 0.45
CA LEU A 116 0.23 -0.06 -0.47
C LEU A 116 0.70 0.16 -1.90
N HIS A 117 0.80 1.42 -2.35
CA HIS A 117 1.17 1.74 -3.73
C HIS A 117 2.67 1.95 -3.92
N LEU A 118 3.34 2.55 -2.95
CA LEU A 118 4.71 3.05 -3.11
C LEU A 118 5.77 2.26 -2.33
N ALA A 119 5.44 1.63 -1.19
CA ALA A 119 6.44 1.02 -0.31
C ALA A 119 7.28 -0.10 -0.96
N ALA A 120 6.70 -0.82 -1.93
CA ALA A 120 7.37 -1.93 -2.61
C ALA A 120 8.17 -1.52 -3.86
N ARG A 121 8.15 -0.23 -4.23
CA ARG A 121 8.87 0.25 -5.42
C ARG A 121 10.39 0.12 -5.19
N PRO A 122 11.13 -0.50 -6.15
CA PRO A 122 12.57 -0.73 -5.99
C PRO A 122 13.42 0.53 -6.22
N HIS A 123 12.81 1.61 -6.70
CA HIS A 123 13.42 2.91 -6.95
C HIS A 123 12.52 3.99 -6.36
N GLU A 124 13.08 5.16 -6.18
CA GLU A 124 12.33 6.31 -5.70
C GLU A 124 11.28 6.74 -6.74
N VAL A 125 10.06 6.93 -6.29
CA VAL A 125 8.93 7.41 -7.08
C VAL A 125 8.33 8.60 -6.35
N PHE A 126 8.14 9.71 -7.06
CA PHE A 126 7.38 10.84 -6.57
C PHE A 126 5.97 10.79 -7.16
N ALA A 127 4.97 10.84 -6.31
CA ALA A 127 3.56 10.74 -6.66
C ALA A 127 2.77 11.92 -6.07
N ALA A 128 1.60 12.18 -6.65
CA ALA A 128 0.64 13.13 -6.13
C ALA A 128 -0.77 12.55 -6.10
N LEU A 129 -1.50 12.81 -5.02
CA LEU A 129 -2.94 12.61 -4.93
C LEU A 129 -3.60 13.94 -5.22
N PHE A 130 -4.45 13.99 -6.24
CA PHE A 130 -5.23 15.15 -6.64
C PHE A 130 -6.62 15.08 -6.02
N LEU A 131 -7.04 16.16 -5.34
CA LEU A 131 -8.23 16.19 -4.51
C LEU A 131 -9.19 17.29 -4.95
N ASP A 132 -10.48 17.04 -4.79
CA ASP A 132 -11.52 18.06 -5.00
C ASP A 132 -11.64 19.04 -3.82
N ALA A 133 -12.59 19.98 -3.91
CA ALA A 133 -12.83 20.99 -2.87
C ALA A 133 -13.33 20.39 -1.53
N GLN A 134 -13.87 19.17 -1.54
CA GLN A 134 -14.24 18.40 -0.35
C GLN A 134 -13.13 17.42 0.09
N HIS A 135 -11.93 17.55 -0.46
CA HIS A 135 -10.76 16.70 -0.20
C HIS A 135 -10.99 15.21 -0.54
N ARG A 136 -11.85 14.92 -1.51
CA ARG A 136 -12.05 13.56 -2.04
C ARG A 136 -11.02 13.29 -3.14
N LEU A 137 -10.54 12.05 -3.23
CA LEU A 137 -9.56 11.66 -4.22
C LEU A 137 -10.17 11.68 -5.64
N ILE A 138 -9.60 12.52 -6.51
CA ILE A 138 -9.88 12.52 -7.95
C ILE A 138 -8.99 11.50 -8.65
N ALA A 139 -7.66 11.60 -8.42
CA ALA A 139 -6.68 10.71 -9.02
C ALA A 139 -5.42 10.62 -8.16
N MET A 140 -4.68 9.52 -8.29
CA MET A 140 -3.30 9.38 -7.86
C MET A 140 -2.44 9.13 -9.09
N GLU A 141 -1.32 9.86 -9.22
CA GLU A 141 -0.37 9.67 -10.31
C GLU A 141 1.06 9.57 -9.79
N GLU A 142 1.81 8.62 -10.34
CA GLU A 142 3.27 8.57 -10.21
C GLU A 142 3.85 9.54 -11.27
N LEU A 143 4.35 10.68 -10.82
CA LEU A 143 4.75 11.78 -11.69
C LEU A 143 6.21 11.68 -12.13
N PHE A 144 7.07 11.25 -11.23
CA PHE A 144 8.51 11.16 -11.50
C PHE A 144 9.06 9.85 -10.93
N ARG A 145 10.01 9.31 -11.67
CA ARG A 145 10.78 8.13 -11.28
C ARG A 145 12.25 8.52 -11.19
N GLY A 146 12.83 8.34 -10.02
CA GLY A 146 14.24 8.59 -9.77
C GLY A 146 15.13 7.37 -9.99
N THR A 147 16.39 7.56 -9.67
CA THR A 147 17.37 6.49 -9.49
C THR A 147 17.19 5.87 -8.10
N LEU A 148 18.13 5.06 -7.65
CA LEU A 148 18.11 4.49 -6.29
C LEU A 148 18.31 5.56 -5.18
N THR A 149 18.77 6.76 -5.53
CA THR A 149 19.18 7.79 -4.56
C THR A 149 18.64 9.19 -4.82
N GLN A 150 18.00 9.47 -5.95
CA GLN A 150 17.54 10.82 -6.28
C GLN A 150 16.45 10.82 -7.34
N THR A 151 15.41 11.66 -7.12
CA THR A 151 14.35 11.96 -8.09
C THR A 151 14.34 13.45 -8.41
N SER A 152 14.43 13.81 -9.68
CA SER A 152 14.26 15.20 -10.12
C SER A 152 12.77 15.49 -10.30
N VAL A 153 12.20 16.36 -9.45
CA VAL A 153 10.80 16.78 -9.52
C VAL A 153 10.73 18.18 -10.11
N TYR A 154 9.97 18.33 -11.18
CA TYR A 154 9.78 19.62 -11.87
C TYR A 154 8.42 20.22 -11.48
N PRO A 155 8.38 21.38 -10.79
CA PRO A 155 7.13 22.02 -10.33
C PRO A 155 6.11 22.24 -11.44
N ARG A 156 6.56 22.60 -12.66
CA ARG A 156 5.66 22.83 -13.81
C ARG A 156 4.83 21.58 -14.15
N GLU A 157 5.40 20.38 -14.02
CA GLU A 157 4.68 19.13 -14.33
C GLU A 157 3.61 18.85 -13.26
N VAL A 158 3.92 19.08 -11.98
CA VAL A 158 2.96 18.93 -10.88
C VAL A 158 1.81 19.94 -11.06
N VAL A 159 2.11 21.20 -11.40
CA VAL A 159 1.12 22.25 -11.69
C VAL A 159 0.24 21.87 -12.88
N THR A 160 0.84 21.38 -13.98
CA THR A 160 0.11 20.96 -15.18
C THR A 160 -0.86 19.82 -14.85
N ARG A 161 -0.43 18.84 -14.04
CA ARG A 161 -1.30 17.71 -13.64
C ARG A 161 -2.39 18.17 -12.68
N ALA A 162 -2.11 19.09 -11.75
CA ALA A 162 -3.12 19.66 -10.86
C ALA A 162 -4.24 20.38 -11.64
N LEU A 163 -3.88 21.17 -12.64
CA LEU A 163 -4.83 21.84 -13.54
C LEU A 163 -5.62 20.82 -14.37
N HIS A 164 -4.95 19.80 -14.93
CA HIS A 164 -5.61 18.75 -15.70
C HIS A 164 -6.69 18.03 -14.93
N HIS A 165 -6.46 17.75 -13.64
CA HIS A 165 -7.42 17.10 -12.76
C HIS A 165 -8.42 18.07 -12.13
N HIS A 166 -8.35 19.37 -12.41
CA HIS A 166 -9.15 20.40 -11.74
C HIS A 166 -9.07 20.27 -10.22
N ALA A 167 -7.87 19.96 -9.70
CA ALA A 167 -7.66 19.72 -8.29
C ALA A 167 -7.75 21.03 -7.48
N ALA A 168 -8.44 20.99 -6.34
CA ALA A 168 -8.45 22.08 -5.35
C ALA A 168 -7.34 21.93 -4.31
N ALA A 169 -6.86 20.69 -4.12
CA ALA A 169 -5.76 20.40 -3.21
C ALA A 169 -4.97 19.16 -3.68
N VAL A 170 -3.77 18.99 -3.14
CA VAL A 170 -2.92 17.83 -3.40
C VAL A 170 -2.30 17.31 -2.10
N VAL A 171 -2.08 15.98 -2.05
CA VAL A 171 -1.12 15.35 -1.14
C VAL A 171 0.05 14.87 -1.98
N LEU A 172 1.24 15.32 -1.64
CA LEU A 172 2.50 14.89 -2.25
C LEU A 172 2.97 13.61 -1.56
N ALA A 173 3.64 12.73 -2.29
CA ALA A 173 4.23 11.54 -1.70
C ALA A 173 5.47 11.08 -2.45
N HIS A 174 6.42 10.48 -1.72
CA HIS A 174 7.50 9.72 -2.33
C HIS A 174 7.90 8.55 -1.44
N ASN A 175 8.52 7.55 -2.02
CA ASN A 175 9.05 6.43 -1.25
C ASN A 175 10.55 6.49 -1.12
N HIS A 176 11.06 5.99 0.00
CA HIS A 176 12.48 5.74 0.24
C HIS A 176 12.77 4.23 0.17
N PRO A 177 13.39 3.74 -0.92
CA PRO A 177 13.77 2.34 -1.03
C PRO A 177 14.76 1.88 0.04
N SER A 178 15.50 2.83 0.64
CA SER A 178 16.43 2.59 1.76
C SER A 178 15.74 2.11 3.05
N GLY A 179 14.41 2.33 3.18
CA GLY A 179 13.63 1.99 4.37
C GLY A 179 13.52 3.09 5.42
N SER A 180 14.26 4.22 5.30
CA SER A 180 14.12 5.37 6.20
C SER A 180 12.86 6.15 5.90
N VAL A 181 12.13 6.59 6.94
CA VAL A 181 10.96 7.49 6.82
C VAL A 181 11.30 8.95 7.21
N GLU A 182 12.57 9.26 7.43
CA GLU A 182 13.00 10.61 7.80
C GLU A 182 12.95 11.57 6.61
N ALA A 183 12.38 12.75 6.85
CA ALA A 183 12.37 13.83 5.86
C ALA A 183 13.74 14.48 5.75
N SER A 184 14.36 14.42 4.58
CA SER A 184 15.61 15.13 4.30
C SER A 184 15.38 16.64 4.15
N ARG A 185 16.47 17.42 4.22
CA ARG A 185 16.42 18.86 3.89
C ARG A 185 15.98 19.11 2.44
N ALA A 186 16.35 18.20 1.53
CA ALA A 186 15.93 18.28 0.14
C ALA A 186 14.41 18.09 -0.01
N ASP A 187 13.81 17.14 0.72
CA ASP A 187 12.35 16.91 0.73
C ASP A 187 11.61 18.14 1.25
N GLN A 188 12.11 18.75 2.32
CA GLN A 188 11.54 19.98 2.87
C GLN A 188 11.62 21.14 1.86
N SER A 189 12.77 21.34 1.22
CA SER A 189 12.96 22.39 0.21
C SER A 189 12.07 22.16 -1.01
N LEU A 190 11.97 20.93 -1.50
CA LEU A 190 11.08 20.56 -2.59
C LEU A 190 9.62 20.83 -2.24
N THR A 191 9.21 20.44 -1.04
CA THR A 191 7.84 20.66 -0.54
C THR A 191 7.48 22.15 -0.54
N GLN A 192 8.36 23.00 -0.03
CA GLN A 192 8.14 24.45 -0.03
C GLN A 192 8.06 25.02 -1.44
N THR A 193 8.92 24.55 -2.35
CA THR A 193 8.91 24.98 -3.76
C THR A 193 7.60 24.58 -4.44
N LEU A 194 7.12 23.36 -4.25
CA LEU A 194 5.86 22.90 -4.83
C LEU A 194 4.66 23.59 -4.20
N LYS A 195 4.67 23.84 -2.90
CA LYS A 195 3.64 24.57 -2.18
C LYS A 195 3.51 26.01 -2.73
N ALA A 196 4.62 26.69 -2.93
CA ALA A 196 4.64 28.04 -3.52
C ALA A 196 4.12 28.03 -4.97
N ALA A 197 4.54 27.05 -5.80
CA ALA A 197 4.10 26.97 -7.19
C ALA A 197 2.60 26.66 -7.32
N LEU A 198 2.08 25.75 -6.52
CA LEU A 198 0.67 25.35 -6.53
C LEU A 198 -0.25 26.45 -5.95
N ALA A 199 0.24 27.24 -4.99
CA ALA A 199 -0.49 28.39 -4.45
C ALA A 199 -0.78 29.47 -5.50
N LEU A 200 0.07 29.61 -6.54
CA LEU A 200 -0.17 30.54 -7.65
C LEU A 200 -1.39 30.20 -8.51
N ILE A 201 -1.89 28.98 -8.40
CA ILE A 201 -3.06 28.46 -9.14
C ILE A 201 -4.18 28.02 -8.19
N ASP A 202 -4.20 28.56 -6.96
CA ASP A 202 -5.20 28.28 -5.93
C ASP A 202 -5.31 26.78 -5.53
N VAL A 203 -4.26 25.99 -5.72
CA VAL A 203 -4.20 24.59 -5.30
C VAL A 203 -3.39 24.44 -4.00
N ARG A 204 -4.01 23.87 -2.97
CA ARG A 204 -3.38 23.71 -1.65
C ARG A 204 -2.59 22.42 -1.54
N VAL A 205 -1.38 22.48 -1.01
CA VAL A 205 -0.66 21.28 -0.55
C VAL A 205 -1.10 20.97 0.87
N LEU A 206 -1.74 19.83 1.06
CA LEU A 206 -2.27 19.40 2.37
C LEU A 206 -1.25 18.63 3.20
N ASP A 207 -0.45 17.80 2.53
CA ASP A 207 0.60 17.01 3.17
C ASP A 207 1.68 16.62 2.16
N HIS A 208 2.84 16.20 2.68
CA HIS A 208 3.84 15.45 1.96
C HIS A 208 4.19 14.22 2.77
N VAL A 209 3.87 13.05 2.23
CA VAL A 209 4.02 11.76 2.91
C VAL A 209 5.23 11.02 2.38
N ILE A 210 6.15 10.68 3.26
CA ILE A 210 7.33 9.87 2.95
C ILE A 210 7.01 8.42 3.31
N VAL A 211 7.17 7.53 2.35
CA VAL A 211 6.77 6.12 2.47
C VAL A 211 8.00 5.21 2.47
N ALA A 212 8.03 4.25 3.38
CA ALA A 212 9.00 3.17 3.38
C ALA A 212 8.32 1.83 3.69
N ARG A 213 9.05 0.72 3.54
CA ARG A 213 8.49 -0.63 3.83
C ARG A 213 7.96 -0.77 5.26
N GLY A 214 8.62 -0.12 6.22
CA GLY A 214 8.29 -0.20 7.64
C GLY A 214 7.32 0.86 8.15
N GLY A 215 6.91 1.84 7.32
CA GLY A 215 6.06 2.92 7.80
C GLY A 215 5.85 4.07 6.81
N ALA A 216 5.17 5.10 7.27
CA ALA A 216 5.00 6.35 6.55
C ALA A 216 5.04 7.55 7.52
N LEU A 217 5.73 8.62 7.11
CA LEU A 217 5.81 9.90 7.80
C LEU A 217 4.94 10.93 7.08
N SER A 218 4.10 11.63 7.81
CA SER A 218 3.42 12.84 7.36
C SER A 218 4.23 14.06 7.78
N MET A 219 4.64 14.88 6.82
CA MET A 219 5.36 16.13 7.12
C MET A 219 4.44 17.17 7.77
N ALA A 220 3.14 17.15 7.46
CA ALA A 220 2.15 18.04 8.10
C ALA A 220 1.98 17.67 9.59
N GLU A 221 1.82 16.39 9.94
CA GLU A 221 1.75 15.95 11.34
C GLU A 221 3.05 16.26 12.10
N GLY A 222 4.20 16.23 11.41
CA GLY A 222 5.50 16.59 11.95
C GLY A 222 5.78 18.10 12.03
N GLY A 223 4.84 18.97 11.63
CA GLY A 223 5.02 20.44 11.61
C GLY A 223 6.09 20.93 10.62
N MET A 224 6.34 20.17 9.55
CA MET A 224 7.38 20.46 8.54
C MET A 224 6.81 21.01 7.22
N LEU A 225 5.49 21.28 7.14
CA LEU A 225 4.82 21.70 5.91
C LEU A 225 4.75 23.22 5.76
#